data_68f209d7a738ac0a67bb8652aceebe32
#
_entry.id   68f209d7a738ac0a67bb8652aceebe32
#
_cell.length_a   1.000
_cell.length_b   1.000
_cell.length_c   1.000
_cell.angle_alpha   90.00
_cell.angle_beta   90.00
_cell.angle_gamma   90.00
#
_symmetry.space_group_name_H-M   'P 1'
#
loop_
_entity.id
_entity.type
_entity.pdbx_description
1 polymer ?
#
loop_
_entity_poly.entity_id
_entity_poly.type
_entity_poly.pdbx_seq_one_letter_code
_entity_poly.pdbx_strand_id
1 'polypeptide(L)'
;DKKQLLSYSRPSYLGFNSKRLANLDSLGKITLDSLMTPGFQMLVAKEGKIIYHKSFGHHTYERVREVRNSDIYDLSSITKILASMPLIIQEYEKNNLSLDIKLKNLFPKKKLFDKSDISLKDMLSHYAKLRPWIPFYKETLNRKEKPKSRFYKKKERKRFSTEVSNNLFLKNKYQEEIFDLIIESELRDTLEFKYSDLPFYLIKYWMEDKYQESLDMLAEKRIFEKLNLTKTMFNPFQKISIENVVPSEKDEFFRYGKLQGYVHDEGAAMLGGVSGHAGLFSNSFEVALMLQTFLQGGLYNGVRLFEKESFDLFNYCYYCDKGNRSGAGF
;
A
#
# COMPACT_ATOMS: atom_id res chain seq x y z
N ASP A 1 -25.98 -11.03 14.50
CA ASP A 1 -25.16 -11.07 13.28
C ASP A 1 -24.17 -12.22 13.38
N LYS A 2 -24.24 -13.18 12.46
CA LYS A 2 -23.30 -14.30 12.40
C LYS A 2 -21.94 -13.74 11.96
N LYS A 3 -20.99 -13.67 12.88
CA LYS A 3 -19.60 -13.33 12.62
C LYS A 3 -19.04 -14.34 11.60
N GLN A 4 -18.89 -13.93 10.34
CA GLN A 4 -18.33 -14.80 9.31
C GLN A 4 -16.81 -14.74 9.37
N LEU A 5 -16.20 -15.73 10.00
CA LEU A 5 -14.76 -15.93 9.92
C LEU A 5 -14.42 -16.58 8.58
N LEU A 6 -13.30 -16.16 7.99
CA LEU A 6 -12.73 -16.89 6.86
C LEU A 6 -12.41 -18.31 7.29
N SER A 7 -12.97 -19.27 6.56
CA SER A 7 -12.73 -20.70 6.80
C SER A 7 -12.80 -21.46 5.49
N TYR A 8 -12.03 -22.54 5.38
CA TYR A 8 -12.04 -23.38 4.18
C TYR A 8 -13.35 -24.16 4.05
N SER A 9 -13.83 -24.28 2.81
CA SER A 9 -15.02 -25.03 2.47
C SER A 9 -14.89 -25.73 1.12
N ARG A 10 -15.66 -26.78 0.92
CA ARG A 10 -15.80 -27.40 -0.41
C ARG A 10 -16.56 -26.45 -1.34
N PRO A 11 -16.09 -26.23 -2.58
CA PRO A 11 -16.77 -25.35 -3.54
C PRO A 11 -18.24 -25.69 -3.76
N SER A 12 -18.59 -26.99 -3.77
CA SER A 12 -19.95 -27.48 -4.00
C SER A 12 -20.95 -27.01 -2.92
N TYR A 13 -20.50 -26.73 -1.69
CA TYR A 13 -21.40 -26.24 -0.61
C TYR A 13 -21.89 -24.80 -0.85
N LEU A 14 -21.20 -24.07 -1.73
CA LEU A 14 -21.53 -22.70 -2.13
C LEU A 14 -22.04 -22.63 -3.58
N GLY A 15 -22.47 -23.77 -4.13
CA GLY A 15 -23.01 -23.85 -5.48
C GLY A 15 -21.99 -23.76 -6.61
N PHE A 16 -20.69 -23.85 -6.30
CA PHE A 16 -19.66 -23.83 -7.33
C PHE A 16 -19.44 -25.23 -7.92
N ASN A 17 -19.29 -25.28 -9.23
CA ASN A 17 -18.86 -26.49 -9.94
C ASN A 17 -17.33 -26.67 -9.78
N SER A 18 -16.93 -27.69 -9.04
CA SER A 18 -15.52 -27.97 -8.76
C SER A 18 -14.68 -28.20 -10.03
N LYS A 19 -15.27 -28.79 -11.10
CA LYS A 19 -14.57 -28.96 -12.38
C LYS A 19 -14.30 -27.63 -13.09
N ARG A 20 -15.25 -26.67 -13.02
CA ARG A 20 -15.03 -25.32 -13.57
C ARG A 20 -14.04 -24.53 -12.74
N LEU A 21 -14.03 -24.70 -11.42
CA LEU A 21 -13.06 -24.05 -10.55
C LEU A 21 -11.62 -24.56 -10.82
N ALA A 22 -11.47 -25.80 -11.22
CA ALA A 22 -10.18 -26.37 -11.65
C ALA A 22 -9.58 -25.68 -12.91
N ASN A 23 -10.40 -24.94 -13.69
CA ASN A 23 -9.87 -24.11 -14.78
C ASN A 23 -8.92 -23.03 -14.28
N LEU A 24 -9.00 -22.62 -12.99
CA LEU A 24 -8.02 -21.70 -12.40
C LEU A 24 -6.61 -22.30 -12.37
N ASP A 25 -6.46 -23.63 -12.23
CA ASP A 25 -5.17 -24.30 -12.32
C ASP A 25 -4.59 -24.18 -13.73
N SER A 26 -5.44 -24.34 -14.76
CA SER A 26 -5.04 -24.19 -16.17
C SER A 26 -4.64 -22.75 -16.49
N LEU A 27 -5.39 -21.76 -15.98
CA LEU A 27 -5.05 -20.34 -16.12
C LEU A 27 -3.73 -20.02 -15.40
N GLY A 28 -3.53 -20.56 -14.19
CA GLY A 28 -2.28 -20.43 -13.46
C GLY A 28 -1.09 -20.96 -14.25
N LYS A 29 -1.25 -22.14 -14.89
CA LYS A 29 -0.22 -22.73 -15.75
C LYS A 29 0.05 -21.85 -16.98
N ILE A 30 -0.98 -21.40 -17.67
CA ILE A 30 -0.84 -20.50 -18.84
C ILE A 30 -0.09 -19.23 -18.47
N THR A 31 -0.40 -18.63 -17.32
CA THR A 31 0.28 -17.42 -16.81
C THR A 31 1.79 -17.63 -16.65
N LEU A 32 2.19 -18.79 -16.10
CA LEU A 32 3.60 -19.14 -15.93
C LEU A 32 4.28 -19.48 -17.26
N ASP A 33 3.62 -20.30 -18.11
CA ASP A 33 4.16 -20.72 -19.39
C ASP A 33 4.34 -19.54 -20.36
N SER A 34 3.48 -18.51 -20.23
CA SER A 34 3.56 -17.26 -20.99
C SER A 34 4.53 -16.23 -20.36
N LEU A 35 5.26 -16.59 -19.32
CA LEU A 35 6.23 -15.72 -18.60
C LEU A 35 5.64 -14.38 -18.14
N MET A 36 4.34 -14.33 -17.81
CA MET A 36 3.70 -13.11 -17.31
C MET A 36 4.18 -12.76 -15.89
N THR A 37 4.49 -13.77 -15.09
CA THR A 37 5.10 -13.67 -13.76
C THR A 37 5.84 -14.96 -13.44
N PRO A 38 6.91 -14.93 -12.62
CA PRO A 38 7.58 -16.14 -12.20
C PRO A 38 6.77 -16.99 -11.22
N GLY A 39 5.88 -16.35 -10.44
CA GLY A 39 5.00 -17.03 -9.50
C GLY A 39 4.04 -16.10 -8.77
N PHE A 40 2.94 -16.65 -8.28
CA PHE A 40 1.89 -15.88 -7.62
C PHE A 40 1.03 -16.76 -6.70
N GLN A 41 0.22 -16.12 -5.88
CA GLN A 41 -0.81 -16.75 -5.06
C GLN A 41 -2.19 -16.37 -5.59
N MET A 42 -3.14 -17.31 -5.53
CA MET A 42 -4.52 -17.10 -5.89
C MET A 42 -5.44 -17.61 -4.78
N LEU A 43 -6.32 -16.75 -4.30
CA LEU A 43 -7.34 -17.09 -3.30
C LEU A 43 -8.70 -16.61 -3.78
N VAL A 44 -9.70 -17.50 -3.70
CA VAL A 44 -11.12 -17.17 -3.96
C VAL A 44 -11.92 -17.50 -2.70
N ALA A 45 -12.64 -16.50 -2.22
CA ALA A 45 -13.58 -16.64 -1.11
C ALA A 45 -14.97 -16.10 -1.48
N LYS A 46 -16.02 -16.73 -0.94
CA LYS A 46 -17.40 -16.28 -1.04
C LYS A 46 -18.09 -16.52 0.29
N GLU A 47 -18.86 -15.55 0.77
CA GLU A 47 -19.62 -15.66 2.02
C GLU A 47 -18.74 -16.11 3.21
N GLY A 48 -17.51 -15.56 3.33
CA GLY A 48 -16.56 -15.93 4.36
C GLY A 48 -15.93 -17.34 4.20
N LYS A 49 -16.17 -18.03 3.08
CA LYS A 49 -15.62 -19.37 2.82
C LYS A 49 -14.58 -19.33 1.70
N ILE A 50 -13.38 -19.79 2.01
CA ILE A 50 -12.30 -19.96 1.05
C ILE A 50 -12.56 -21.28 0.31
N ILE A 51 -12.80 -21.19 -0.99
CA ILE A 51 -13.09 -22.31 -1.88
C ILE A 51 -11.92 -22.66 -2.82
N TYR A 52 -10.93 -21.77 -2.88
CA TYR A 52 -9.72 -21.97 -3.65
C TYR A 52 -8.58 -21.16 -3.03
N HIS A 53 -7.44 -21.80 -2.79
CA HIS A 53 -6.25 -21.13 -2.29
C HIS A 53 -5.02 -21.93 -2.73
N LYS A 54 -4.29 -21.43 -3.71
CA LYS A 54 -3.09 -22.08 -4.27
C LYS A 54 -2.00 -21.09 -4.58
N SER A 55 -0.77 -21.59 -4.52
CA SER A 55 0.43 -20.92 -5.00
C SER A 55 0.89 -21.55 -6.30
N PHE A 56 1.46 -20.75 -7.19
CA PHE A 56 1.92 -21.14 -8.51
C PHE A 56 3.34 -20.64 -8.75
N GLY A 57 4.16 -21.45 -9.42
CA GLY A 57 5.48 -21.07 -9.88
C GLY A 57 6.51 -20.88 -8.79
N HIS A 58 7.44 -19.98 -9.02
CA HIS A 58 8.64 -19.77 -8.23
C HIS A 58 8.80 -18.29 -7.86
N HIS A 59 9.71 -18.00 -6.93
CA HIS A 59 10.03 -16.63 -6.55
C HIS A 59 10.63 -15.80 -7.69
N THR A 60 11.36 -16.46 -8.58
CA THR A 60 12.03 -15.85 -9.74
C THR A 60 12.01 -16.81 -10.93
N TYR A 61 12.37 -16.30 -12.12
CA TYR A 61 12.45 -17.10 -13.35
C TYR A 61 13.58 -18.15 -13.33
N GLU A 62 14.57 -18.02 -12.43
CA GLU A 62 15.61 -19.04 -12.21
C GLU A 62 15.08 -20.30 -11.52
N ARG A 63 13.83 -20.28 -11.03
CA ARG A 63 13.11 -21.43 -10.46
C ARG A 63 13.80 -22.11 -9.28
N VAL A 64 14.53 -21.35 -8.47
CA VAL A 64 15.27 -21.89 -7.31
C VAL A 64 14.34 -22.22 -6.14
N ARG A 65 13.28 -21.42 -5.95
CA ARG A 65 12.36 -21.57 -4.82
C ARG A 65 10.91 -21.46 -5.29
N GLU A 66 10.10 -22.46 -4.96
CA GLU A 66 8.65 -22.47 -5.21
C GLU A 66 7.94 -21.46 -4.31
N VAL A 67 6.88 -20.83 -4.84
CA VAL A 67 5.99 -19.98 -4.06
C VAL A 67 5.13 -20.82 -3.13
N ARG A 68 5.02 -20.38 -1.87
CA ARG A 68 4.14 -20.99 -0.86
C ARG A 68 3.04 -20.00 -0.46
N ASN A 69 1.91 -20.50 0.01
CA ASN A 69 0.81 -19.66 0.53
C ASN A 69 1.23 -18.79 1.73
N SER A 70 2.32 -19.15 2.42
CA SER A 70 2.90 -18.37 3.53
C SER A 70 3.86 -17.28 3.11
N ASP A 71 4.29 -17.26 1.85
CA ASP A 71 5.22 -16.25 1.34
C ASP A 71 4.52 -14.92 1.17
N ILE A 72 5.23 -13.82 1.40
CA ILE A 72 4.67 -12.48 1.29
C ILE A 72 5.20 -11.73 0.07
N TYR A 73 4.38 -10.84 -0.43
CA TYR A 73 4.61 -10.00 -1.60
C TYR A 73 4.54 -8.52 -1.22
N ASP A 74 5.28 -7.68 -1.93
CA ASP A 74 5.02 -6.25 -1.96
C ASP A 74 3.63 -6.00 -2.56
N LEU A 75 2.78 -5.35 -1.82
CA LEU A 75 1.39 -5.08 -2.21
C LEU A 75 1.23 -3.77 -2.98
N SER A 76 2.30 -3.02 -3.20
CA SER A 76 2.25 -1.72 -3.90
C SER A 76 1.09 -0.86 -3.38
N SER A 77 0.26 -0.35 -4.28
CA SER A 77 -0.86 0.55 -3.96
C SER A 77 -1.99 -0.07 -3.13
N ILE A 78 -2.05 -1.38 -2.96
CA ILE A 78 -2.97 -2.01 -2.00
C ILE A 78 -2.67 -1.53 -0.57
N THR A 79 -1.46 -1.03 -0.31
CA THR A 79 -1.10 -0.33 0.94
C THR A 79 -2.10 0.78 1.30
N LYS A 80 -2.56 1.55 0.31
CA LYS A 80 -3.56 2.61 0.51
C LYS A 80 -4.82 2.08 1.18
N ILE A 81 -5.31 0.94 0.70
CA ILE A 81 -6.57 0.32 1.14
C ILE A 81 -6.38 -0.40 2.48
N LEU A 82 -5.29 -1.17 2.66
CA LEU A 82 -5.13 -2.05 3.81
C LEU A 82 -4.47 -1.37 5.02
N ALA A 83 -3.70 -0.29 4.83
CA ALA A 83 -3.04 0.43 5.91
C ALA A 83 -3.60 1.85 6.08
N SER A 84 -3.56 2.68 5.03
CA SER A 84 -3.90 4.09 5.16
C SER A 84 -5.37 4.35 5.38
N MET A 85 -6.26 3.72 4.57
CA MET A 85 -7.70 3.99 4.66
C MET A 85 -8.31 3.60 6.00
N PRO A 86 -8.02 2.44 6.62
CA PRO A 86 -8.52 2.14 7.95
C PRO A 86 -8.09 3.18 9.00
N LEU A 87 -6.85 3.66 8.93
CA LEU A 87 -6.38 4.73 9.83
C LEU A 87 -7.11 6.06 9.60
N ILE A 88 -7.34 6.44 8.34
CA ILE A 88 -8.09 7.66 7.96
C ILE A 88 -9.51 7.59 8.50
N ILE A 89 -10.20 6.46 8.32
CA ILE A 89 -11.56 6.25 8.82
C ILE A 89 -11.60 6.35 10.35
N GLN A 90 -10.63 5.73 11.05
CA GLN A 90 -10.52 5.86 12.50
C GLN A 90 -10.29 7.31 12.95
N GLU A 91 -9.54 8.12 12.19
CA GLU A 91 -9.36 9.53 12.51
C GLU A 91 -10.62 10.35 12.24
N TYR A 92 -11.40 9.99 11.23
CA TYR A 92 -12.73 10.56 11.00
C TYR A 92 -13.67 10.28 12.20
N GLU A 93 -13.71 9.05 12.68
CA GLU A 93 -14.55 8.64 13.83
C GLU A 93 -14.15 9.32 15.13
N LYS A 94 -12.90 9.70 15.27
CA LYS A 94 -12.40 10.50 16.41
C LYS A 94 -12.63 12.00 16.25
N ASN A 95 -13.31 12.45 15.20
CA ASN A 95 -13.49 13.85 14.82
C ASN A 95 -12.17 14.62 14.57
N ASN A 96 -11.09 13.91 14.26
CA ASN A 96 -9.82 14.52 13.89
C ASN A 96 -9.76 14.90 12.41
N LEU A 97 -10.56 14.23 11.57
CA LEU A 97 -10.71 14.46 10.14
C LEU A 97 -12.19 14.64 9.78
N SER A 98 -12.45 15.34 8.70
CA SER A 98 -13.71 15.31 7.96
C SER A 98 -13.40 15.29 6.47
N LEU A 99 -14.32 14.82 5.64
CA LEU A 99 -14.12 14.79 4.18
C LEU A 99 -13.91 16.20 3.59
N ASP A 100 -14.50 17.23 4.20
CA ASP A 100 -14.40 18.63 3.75
C ASP A 100 -13.22 19.40 4.40
N ILE A 101 -12.44 18.75 5.30
CA ILE A 101 -11.27 19.39 5.88
C ILE A 101 -10.28 19.78 4.79
N LYS A 102 -9.78 21.00 4.84
CA LYS A 102 -8.84 21.54 3.84
C LYS A 102 -7.40 21.24 4.24
N LEU A 103 -6.52 21.14 3.24
CA LEU A 103 -5.10 20.84 3.45
C LEU A 103 -4.44 21.86 4.40
N LYS A 104 -4.84 23.15 4.33
CA LYS A 104 -4.38 24.20 5.27
C LYS A 104 -4.70 23.92 6.73
N ASN A 105 -5.76 23.17 7.01
CA ASN A 105 -6.13 22.78 8.39
C ASN A 105 -5.30 21.58 8.87
N LEU A 106 -4.85 20.72 7.95
CA LEU A 106 -3.95 19.60 8.27
C LEU A 106 -2.51 20.09 8.51
N PHE A 107 -2.09 21.14 7.81
CA PHE A 107 -0.72 21.67 7.87
C PHE A 107 -0.73 23.21 8.11
N PRO A 108 -1.24 23.69 9.26
CA PRO A 108 -1.44 25.13 9.50
C PRO A 108 -0.15 25.95 9.55
N LYS A 109 1.01 25.30 9.78
CA LYS A 109 2.33 25.93 9.84
C LYS A 109 3.10 25.87 8.53
N LYS A 110 2.53 25.24 7.48
CA LYS A 110 3.22 25.05 6.19
C LYS A 110 2.67 26.01 5.12
N LYS A 111 3.54 26.50 4.26
CA LYS A 111 3.14 27.27 3.08
C LYS A 111 2.70 26.27 2.00
N LEU A 112 1.42 26.24 1.65
CA LEU A 112 0.80 25.22 0.79
C LEU A 112 0.52 25.71 -0.63
N PHE A 113 0.88 26.95 -0.96
CA PHE A 113 0.66 27.56 -2.27
C PHE A 113 -0.79 27.39 -2.77
N ASP A 114 -0.95 26.83 -3.97
CA ASP A 114 -2.23 26.58 -4.65
C ASP A 114 -3.03 25.38 -4.10
N LYS A 115 -2.46 24.64 -3.13
CA LYS A 115 -3.07 23.42 -2.58
C LYS A 115 -3.82 23.64 -1.27
N SER A 116 -3.75 24.84 -0.69
CA SER A 116 -4.30 25.14 0.65
C SER A 116 -5.78 24.79 0.81
N ASP A 117 -6.57 24.97 -0.22
CA ASP A 117 -8.03 24.77 -0.19
C ASP A 117 -8.51 23.43 -0.76
N ILE A 118 -7.60 22.53 -1.13
CA ILE A 118 -7.94 21.16 -1.54
C ILE A 118 -8.51 20.42 -0.34
N SER A 119 -9.66 19.77 -0.50
CA SER A 119 -10.28 18.97 0.57
C SER A 119 -9.74 17.55 0.63
N LEU A 120 -9.88 16.91 1.79
CA LEU A 120 -9.58 15.49 1.96
C LEU A 120 -10.39 14.63 0.96
N LYS A 121 -11.67 14.96 0.78
CA LYS A 121 -12.56 14.31 -0.19
C LYS A 121 -12.00 14.39 -1.62
N ASP A 122 -11.57 15.57 -2.07
CA ASP A 122 -11.00 15.76 -3.40
C ASP A 122 -9.72 14.93 -3.57
N MET A 123 -8.86 14.94 -2.56
CA MET A 123 -7.62 14.17 -2.54
C MET A 123 -7.86 12.66 -2.64
N LEU A 124 -8.70 12.13 -1.76
CA LEU A 124 -8.97 10.69 -1.68
C LEU A 124 -9.78 10.19 -2.89
N SER A 125 -10.61 11.05 -3.49
CA SER A 125 -11.34 10.73 -4.73
C SER A 125 -10.48 10.90 -5.98
N HIS A 126 -9.19 11.24 -5.85
CA HIS A 126 -8.30 11.53 -6.98
C HIS A 126 -8.83 12.61 -7.93
N TYR A 127 -9.55 13.57 -7.37
CA TYR A 127 -10.23 14.67 -8.09
C TYR A 127 -9.72 16.07 -7.66
N ALA A 128 -8.42 16.15 -7.30
CA ALA A 128 -7.78 17.31 -6.70
C ALA A 128 -6.77 18.02 -7.62
N LYS A 129 -6.74 17.73 -8.91
CA LYS A 129 -5.73 18.22 -9.87
C LYS A 129 -4.28 17.86 -9.50
N LEU A 130 -4.03 17.02 -8.51
CA LEU A 130 -2.69 16.61 -8.14
C LEU A 130 -2.04 15.78 -9.25
N ARG A 131 -0.72 15.90 -9.38
CA ARG A 131 0.05 15.05 -10.29
C ARG A 131 -0.09 13.58 -9.87
N PRO A 132 -0.04 12.61 -10.81
CA PRO A 132 -0.13 11.19 -10.48
C PRO A 132 0.96 10.75 -9.50
N TRP A 133 2.20 11.15 -9.75
CA TRP A 133 3.39 10.88 -8.97
C TRP A 133 4.51 11.86 -9.30
N ILE A 134 5.56 11.88 -8.47
CA ILE A 134 6.76 12.69 -8.69
C ILE A 134 7.98 11.76 -8.55
N PRO A 135 8.87 11.70 -9.56
CA PRO A 135 10.05 10.83 -9.54
C PRO A 135 11.17 11.45 -8.69
N PHE A 136 10.97 11.54 -7.37
CA PHE A 136 11.90 12.19 -6.42
C PHE A 136 13.34 11.70 -6.52
N TYR A 137 13.51 10.40 -6.86
CA TYR A 137 14.84 9.79 -6.96
C TYR A 137 15.69 10.41 -8.10
N LYS A 138 15.08 10.89 -9.19
CA LYS A 138 15.83 11.37 -10.37
C LYS A 138 16.77 12.52 -10.04
N GLU A 139 16.34 13.45 -9.20
CA GLU A 139 17.18 14.57 -8.75
C GLU A 139 18.38 14.13 -7.90
N THR A 140 18.29 12.94 -7.33
CA THR A 140 19.37 12.37 -6.49
C THR A 140 20.37 11.54 -7.28
N LEU A 141 20.14 11.34 -8.60
CA LEU A 141 21.02 10.61 -9.50
C LEU A 141 21.94 11.57 -10.29
N ASN A 142 23.12 11.08 -10.64
CA ASN A 142 24.03 11.79 -11.52
C ASN A 142 23.69 11.59 -13.01
N ARG A 143 24.43 12.20 -13.93
CA ARG A 143 24.21 12.08 -15.38
C ARG A 143 24.35 10.65 -15.93
N LYS A 144 24.94 9.73 -15.17
CA LYS A 144 25.06 8.30 -15.50
C LYS A 144 24.00 7.46 -14.74
N GLU A 145 22.95 8.12 -14.25
CA GLU A 145 21.83 7.55 -13.48
C GLU A 145 22.26 6.82 -12.18
N LYS A 146 23.46 7.10 -11.66
CA LYS A 146 23.96 6.51 -10.42
C LYS A 146 23.65 7.41 -9.21
N PRO A 147 23.36 6.84 -8.02
CA PRO A 147 23.16 7.60 -6.78
C PRO A 147 24.32 8.53 -6.46
N LYS A 148 24.05 9.84 -6.28
CA LYS A 148 25.05 10.82 -5.92
C LYS A 148 25.50 10.64 -4.47
N SER A 149 26.79 10.65 -4.21
CA SER A 149 27.38 10.48 -2.87
C SER A 149 26.97 11.55 -1.85
N ARG A 150 26.50 12.72 -2.30
CA ARG A 150 25.94 13.77 -1.44
C ARG A 150 24.58 13.41 -0.85
N PHE A 151 23.81 12.53 -1.52
CA PHE A 151 22.50 12.05 -1.08
C PHE A 151 22.55 10.64 -0.49
N TYR A 152 23.50 9.80 -0.91
CA TYR A 152 23.57 8.39 -0.53
C TYR A 152 24.90 7.97 0.07
N LYS A 153 24.86 7.00 0.97
CA LYS A 153 26.01 6.27 1.50
C LYS A 153 25.74 4.76 1.44
N LYS A 154 26.83 3.98 1.30
CA LYS A 154 26.79 2.52 1.31
C LYS A 154 26.72 1.90 2.71
N LYS A 155 26.95 2.70 3.74
CA LYS A 155 26.85 2.30 5.15
C LYS A 155 26.03 3.32 5.89
N GLU A 156 25.27 2.87 6.85
CA GLU A 156 24.53 3.74 7.74
C GLU A 156 25.46 4.76 8.44
N ARG A 157 24.97 5.98 8.57
CA ARG A 157 25.61 7.08 9.30
C ARG A 157 24.56 7.97 9.93
N LYS A 158 24.89 8.71 10.98
CA LYS A 158 23.98 9.61 11.72
C LYS A 158 23.06 10.47 10.83
N ARG A 159 23.52 10.94 9.67
CA ARG A 159 22.76 11.78 8.72
C ARG A 159 22.24 11.00 7.50
N PHE A 160 22.49 9.71 7.43
CA PHE A 160 22.19 8.81 6.32
C PHE A 160 21.76 7.46 6.90
N SER A 161 20.58 7.43 7.52
CA SER A 161 20.01 6.22 8.13
C SER A 161 18.73 5.76 7.46
N THR A 162 18.21 6.49 6.46
CA THR A 162 17.07 6.06 5.66
C THR A 162 17.50 5.00 4.66
N GLU A 163 17.31 3.73 4.99
CA GLU A 163 17.68 2.62 4.13
C GLU A 163 16.68 2.49 2.97
N VAL A 164 17.15 2.66 1.73
CA VAL A 164 16.32 2.57 0.50
C VAL A 164 16.45 1.23 -0.21
N SER A 165 17.54 0.53 0.04
CA SER A 165 17.80 -0.86 -0.33
C SER A 165 19.04 -1.35 0.41
N ASN A 166 19.37 -2.64 0.28
CA ASN A 166 20.56 -3.22 0.90
C ASN A 166 21.82 -2.38 0.59
N ASN A 167 22.49 -1.90 1.63
CA ASN A 167 23.69 -1.05 1.55
C ASN A 167 23.52 0.26 0.76
N LEU A 168 22.32 0.85 0.77
CA LEU A 168 22.08 2.17 0.20
C LEU A 168 21.23 3.02 1.15
N PHE A 169 21.86 4.02 1.77
CA PHE A 169 21.26 4.86 2.80
C PHE A 169 21.14 6.30 2.29
N LEU A 170 19.91 6.80 2.22
CA LEU A 170 19.58 8.17 1.84
C LEU A 170 19.79 9.12 3.02
N LYS A 171 20.14 10.36 2.72
CA LYS A 171 20.21 11.46 3.69
C LYS A 171 18.86 11.72 4.33
N ASN A 172 18.76 11.65 5.66
CA ASN A 172 17.51 11.73 6.43
C ASN A 172 16.67 12.98 6.09
N LYS A 173 17.33 14.13 5.93
CA LYS A 173 16.64 15.39 5.61
C LYS A 173 15.86 15.35 4.29
N TYR A 174 16.18 14.40 3.39
CA TYR A 174 15.50 14.32 2.10
C TYR A 174 14.01 13.94 2.22
N GLN A 175 13.61 13.32 3.32
CA GLN A 175 12.20 13.06 3.60
C GLN A 175 11.39 14.36 3.73
N GLU A 176 11.96 15.39 4.38
CA GLU A 176 11.33 16.72 4.44
C GLU A 176 11.32 17.39 3.05
N GLU A 177 12.40 17.22 2.28
CA GLU A 177 12.47 17.72 0.90
C GLU A 177 11.39 17.11 0.01
N ILE A 178 11.01 15.83 0.19
CA ILE A 178 9.88 15.18 -0.52
C ILE A 178 8.56 15.89 -0.24
N PHE A 179 8.27 16.25 1.02
CA PHE A 179 7.08 17.01 1.36
C PHE A 179 7.04 18.35 0.62
N ASP A 180 8.14 19.11 0.67
CA ASP A 180 8.23 20.40 0.01
C ASP A 180 8.05 20.27 -1.52
N LEU A 181 8.69 19.28 -2.14
CA LEU A 181 8.51 18.97 -3.58
C LEU A 181 7.07 18.65 -3.96
N ILE A 182 6.31 17.96 -3.10
CA ILE A 182 4.88 17.71 -3.32
C ILE A 182 4.11 19.02 -3.28
N ILE A 183 4.34 19.83 -2.27
CA ILE A 183 3.61 21.09 -2.07
C ILE A 183 3.94 22.12 -3.16
N GLU A 184 5.19 22.19 -3.61
CA GLU A 184 5.65 23.10 -4.66
C GLU A 184 5.29 22.62 -6.07
N SER A 185 4.91 21.36 -6.25
CA SER A 185 4.55 20.84 -7.57
C SER A 185 3.30 21.57 -8.11
N GLU A 186 3.30 21.91 -9.39
CA GLU A 186 2.15 22.54 -10.05
C GLU A 186 0.94 21.61 -10.07
N LEU A 187 -0.24 22.18 -9.88
CA LEU A 187 -1.49 21.47 -10.13
C LEU A 187 -1.66 21.24 -11.65
N ARG A 188 -2.39 20.20 -12.00
CA ARG A 188 -2.79 19.96 -13.40
C ARG A 188 -3.84 21.00 -13.84
N ASP A 189 -3.86 21.33 -15.10
CA ASP A 189 -4.80 22.32 -15.65
C ASP A 189 -6.25 21.83 -15.55
N THR A 190 -6.48 20.55 -15.86
CA THR A 190 -7.83 19.97 -15.95
C THR A 190 -8.28 19.38 -14.62
N LEU A 191 -9.49 19.73 -14.19
CA LEU A 191 -10.18 19.10 -13.08
C LEU A 191 -10.94 17.87 -13.56
N GLU A 192 -10.30 16.72 -13.44
CA GLU A 192 -10.82 15.41 -13.85
C GLU A 192 -10.26 14.32 -12.91
N PHE A 193 -10.84 13.15 -12.94
CA PHE A 193 -10.26 11.98 -12.26
C PHE A 193 -8.83 11.72 -12.76
N LYS A 194 -7.89 11.73 -11.84
CA LYS A 194 -6.51 11.33 -12.11
C LYS A 194 -5.92 10.68 -10.88
N TYR A 195 -5.74 9.37 -10.95
CA TYR A 195 -5.11 8.62 -9.88
C TYR A 195 -3.79 9.27 -9.46
N SER A 196 -3.61 9.48 -8.16
CA SER A 196 -2.46 10.16 -7.59
C SER A 196 -2.02 9.49 -6.29
N ASP A 197 -0.72 9.30 -6.13
CA ASP A 197 -0.11 8.83 -4.89
C ASP A 197 0.07 9.95 -3.86
N LEU A 198 0.15 11.20 -4.33
CA LEU A 198 0.51 12.36 -3.50
C LEU A 198 -0.39 12.57 -2.27
N PRO A 199 -1.73 12.35 -2.32
CA PRO A 199 -2.58 12.42 -1.16
C PRO A 199 -2.10 11.55 0.00
N PHE A 200 -1.64 10.35 -0.30
CA PHE A 200 -1.24 9.37 0.71
C PHE A 200 0.14 9.66 1.30
N TYR A 201 1.02 10.36 0.58
CA TYR A 201 2.22 10.98 1.18
C TYR A 201 1.82 12.03 2.22
N LEU A 202 0.91 12.94 1.85
CA LEU A 202 0.47 14.01 2.74
C LEU A 202 -0.24 13.46 4.00
N ILE A 203 -1.07 12.43 3.86
CA ILE A 203 -1.72 11.76 4.99
C ILE A 203 -0.68 11.11 5.91
N LYS A 204 0.35 10.45 5.36
CA LYS A 204 1.46 9.91 6.16
C LYS A 204 2.10 11.03 7.00
N TYR A 205 2.52 12.12 6.38
CA TYR A 205 3.16 13.23 7.10
C TYR A 205 2.25 13.82 8.19
N TRP A 206 0.97 13.97 7.89
CA TRP A 206 0.01 14.47 8.87
C TRP A 206 -0.16 13.52 10.06
N MET A 207 -0.29 12.22 9.82
CA MET A 207 -0.45 11.23 10.88
C MET A 207 0.80 11.16 11.77
N GLU A 208 1.97 11.13 11.15
CA GLU A 208 3.25 11.06 11.88
C GLU A 208 3.53 12.32 12.69
N ASP A 209 3.20 13.52 12.16
CA ASP A 209 3.28 14.77 12.93
C ASP A 209 2.30 14.79 14.10
N LYS A 210 1.06 14.34 13.87
CA LYS A 210 0.01 14.30 14.90
C LYS A 210 0.34 13.34 16.05
N TYR A 211 0.83 12.16 15.75
CA TYR A 211 1.03 11.08 16.73
C TYR A 211 2.46 10.96 17.21
N GLN A 212 3.41 11.63 16.59
CA GLN A 212 4.85 11.50 16.86
C GLN A 212 5.29 10.01 16.79
N GLU A 213 4.66 9.25 15.90
CA GLU A 213 4.87 7.83 15.69
C GLU A 213 4.79 7.52 14.19
N SER A 214 5.63 6.61 13.70
CA SER A 214 5.66 6.25 12.28
C SER A 214 4.37 5.53 11.82
N LEU A 215 4.04 5.67 10.52
CA LEU A 215 2.81 5.13 9.96
C LEU A 215 2.73 3.59 10.11
N ASP A 216 3.85 2.88 9.97
CA ASP A 216 3.91 1.43 10.15
C ASP A 216 3.59 1.03 11.59
N MET A 217 4.08 1.74 12.59
CA MET A 217 3.74 1.49 14.00
C MET A 217 2.26 1.79 14.28
N LEU A 218 1.71 2.84 13.69
CA LEU A 218 0.28 3.15 13.81
C LEU A 218 -0.57 2.03 13.18
N ALA A 219 -0.21 1.56 11.98
CA ALA A 219 -0.91 0.47 11.32
C ALA A 219 -0.77 -0.86 12.09
N GLU A 220 0.42 -1.18 12.58
CA GLU A 220 0.66 -2.37 13.42
C GLU A 220 -0.28 -2.39 14.62
N LYS A 221 -0.23 -1.39 15.47
CA LYS A 221 -1.01 -1.31 16.72
C LYS A 221 -2.52 -1.23 16.52
N ARG A 222 -2.96 -0.48 15.50
CA ARG A 222 -4.37 -0.15 15.35
C ARG A 222 -5.13 -1.10 14.42
N ILE A 223 -4.40 -1.85 13.57
CA ILE A 223 -4.98 -2.72 12.55
C ILE A 223 -4.42 -4.14 12.67
N PHE A 224 -3.11 -4.33 12.43
CA PHE A 224 -2.55 -5.65 12.20
C PHE A 224 -2.54 -6.50 13.47
N GLU A 225 -2.09 -5.98 14.60
CA GLU A 225 -2.15 -6.68 15.89
C GLU A 225 -3.59 -7.00 16.30
N LYS A 226 -4.53 -6.07 16.12
CA LYS A 226 -5.95 -6.28 16.47
C LYS A 226 -6.59 -7.41 15.69
N LEU A 227 -6.24 -7.57 14.43
CA LEU A 227 -6.71 -8.66 13.57
C LEU A 227 -5.82 -9.90 13.59
N ASN A 228 -4.75 -9.88 14.41
CA ASN A 228 -3.75 -10.95 14.50
C ASN A 228 -3.11 -11.27 13.13
N LEU A 229 -2.77 -10.24 12.35
CA LEU A 229 -2.07 -10.38 11.07
C LEU A 229 -0.57 -10.47 11.32
N THR A 230 0.00 -11.63 11.10
CA THR A 230 1.42 -11.92 11.39
C THR A 230 2.33 -11.88 10.16
N LYS A 231 1.71 -11.80 8.98
CA LYS A 231 2.38 -11.77 7.67
C LYS A 231 2.14 -10.45 6.91
N THR A 232 1.43 -9.51 7.53
CA THR A 232 1.17 -8.17 6.98
C THR A 232 2.05 -7.16 7.72
N MET A 233 3.01 -6.56 7.03
CA MET A 233 3.98 -5.65 7.66
C MET A 233 4.68 -4.74 6.65
N PHE A 234 5.24 -3.65 7.15
CA PHE A 234 6.23 -2.86 6.44
C PHE A 234 7.64 -3.41 6.72
N ASN A 235 8.58 -3.20 5.79
CA ASN A 235 9.99 -3.55 5.93
C ASN A 235 10.23 -4.99 6.41
N PRO A 236 9.71 -6.02 5.73
CA PRO A 236 9.79 -7.40 6.21
C PRO A 236 11.22 -7.92 6.37
N PHE A 237 12.21 -7.35 5.68
CA PHE A 237 13.62 -7.73 5.82
C PHE A 237 14.17 -7.55 7.24
N GLN A 238 13.51 -6.73 8.06
CA GLN A 238 13.86 -6.51 9.47
C GLN A 238 13.11 -7.46 10.43
N LYS A 239 12.03 -8.09 9.98
CA LYS A 239 11.07 -8.78 10.86
C LYS A 239 10.99 -10.30 10.63
N ILE A 240 11.25 -10.76 9.42
CA ILE A 240 11.14 -12.20 9.06
C ILE A 240 12.31 -12.64 8.18
N SER A 241 12.48 -13.96 8.04
CA SER A 241 13.46 -14.51 7.10
C SER A 241 13.17 -14.04 5.68
N ILE A 242 14.19 -13.47 5.03
CA ILE A 242 14.09 -12.92 3.66
C ILE A 242 13.65 -13.97 2.63
N GLU A 243 13.90 -15.24 2.91
CA GLU A 243 13.47 -16.35 2.05
C GLU A 243 11.96 -16.45 1.92
N ASN A 244 11.19 -15.94 2.90
CA ASN A 244 9.73 -15.94 2.87
C ASN A 244 9.15 -14.72 2.16
N VAL A 245 9.99 -13.85 1.62
CA VAL A 245 9.58 -12.67 0.86
C VAL A 245 9.89 -12.90 -0.62
N VAL A 246 8.87 -12.77 -1.46
CA VAL A 246 9.04 -12.86 -2.91
C VAL A 246 9.71 -11.59 -3.43
N PRO A 247 10.78 -11.68 -4.24
CA PRO A 247 11.38 -10.50 -4.85
C PRO A 247 10.38 -9.78 -5.76
N SER A 248 10.34 -8.44 -5.70
CA SER A 248 9.47 -7.64 -6.57
C SER A 248 10.10 -7.38 -7.93
N GLU A 249 11.40 -7.07 -7.97
CA GLU A 249 12.11 -6.80 -9.22
C GLU A 249 13.63 -6.88 -9.05
N LYS A 250 14.33 -6.79 -10.19
CA LYS A 250 15.73 -6.41 -10.27
C LYS A 250 15.80 -4.96 -10.74
N ASP A 251 15.98 -4.03 -9.80
CA ASP A 251 16.10 -2.60 -10.08
C ASP A 251 17.43 -2.30 -10.82
N GLU A 252 17.33 -1.78 -12.05
CA GLU A 252 18.50 -1.49 -12.90
C GLU A 252 18.72 0.01 -13.14
N PHE A 253 17.89 0.89 -12.54
CA PHE A 253 17.93 2.33 -12.82
C PHE A 253 18.10 3.22 -11.58
N PHE A 254 17.78 2.74 -10.38
CA PHE A 254 17.91 3.52 -9.15
C PHE A 254 18.78 2.84 -8.10
N ARG A 255 18.39 1.65 -7.61
CA ARG A 255 19.02 0.95 -6.50
C ARG A 255 20.05 -0.11 -6.94
N TYR A 256 19.97 -0.52 -8.20
CA TYR A 256 20.89 -1.46 -8.86
C TYR A 256 21.05 -2.79 -8.11
N GLY A 257 19.94 -3.43 -7.81
CA GLY A 257 19.93 -4.71 -7.12
C GLY A 257 18.57 -5.42 -7.13
N LYS A 258 18.60 -6.66 -6.67
CA LYS A 258 17.36 -7.42 -6.43
C LYS A 258 16.63 -6.83 -5.24
N LEU A 259 15.38 -6.42 -5.43
CA LEU A 259 14.52 -5.94 -4.37
C LEU A 259 13.74 -7.10 -3.76
N GLN A 260 14.17 -7.54 -2.61
CA GLN A 260 13.55 -8.60 -1.82
C GLN A 260 13.42 -8.11 -0.38
N GLY A 261 12.17 -7.90 0.05
CA GLY A 261 11.86 -7.32 1.35
C GLY A 261 11.97 -5.79 1.41
N TYR A 262 12.48 -5.16 0.36
CA TYR A 262 12.45 -3.72 0.15
C TYR A 262 11.30 -3.35 -0.78
N VAL A 263 10.61 -2.24 -0.48
CA VAL A 263 9.49 -1.76 -1.29
C VAL A 263 9.92 -1.49 -2.74
N HIS A 264 9.07 -1.90 -3.69
CA HIS A 264 9.27 -1.64 -5.12
C HIS A 264 9.22 -0.14 -5.43
N ASP A 265 8.24 0.58 -4.91
CA ASP A 265 8.04 2.01 -5.15
C ASP A 265 9.24 2.85 -4.67
N GLU A 266 9.83 3.65 -5.57
CA GLU A 266 11.04 4.42 -5.29
C GLU A 266 10.78 5.55 -4.29
N GLY A 267 9.60 6.19 -4.36
CA GLY A 267 9.24 7.26 -3.44
C GLY A 267 9.02 6.73 -2.02
N ALA A 268 8.36 5.59 -1.88
CA ALA A 268 8.22 4.91 -0.60
C ALA A 268 9.57 4.43 -0.06
N ALA A 269 10.46 3.92 -0.92
CA ALA A 269 11.82 3.56 -0.52
C ALA A 269 12.59 4.78 0.02
N MET A 270 12.45 5.96 -0.60
CA MET A 270 13.08 7.20 -0.13
C MET A 270 12.49 7.70 1.21
N LEU A 271 11.34 7.17 1.62
CA LEU A 271 10.76 7.35 2.96
C LEU A 271 11.11 6.21 3.92
N GLY A 272 12.11 5.37 3.60
CA GLY A 272 12.53 4.25 4.43
C GLY A 272 11.61 3.04 4.35
N GLY A 273 10.92 2.86 3.22
CA GLY A 273 10.02 1.72 2.98
C GLY A 273 8.62 1.86 3.59
N VAL A 274 8.33 2.98 4.26
CA VAL A 274 7.04 3.23 4.92
C VAL A 274 6.38 4.44 4.31
N SER A 275 5.32 4.23 3.53
CA SER A 275 4.52 5.34 3.00
C SER A 275 3.03 4.99 2.98
N GLY A 276 2.17 6.03 2.90
CA GLY A 276 0.73 5.82 2.86
C GLY A 276 0.23 5.22 1.54
N HIS A 277 1.02 5.29 0.47
CA HIS A 277 0.64 4.80 -0.86
C HIS A 277 1.23 3.44 -1.22
N ALA A 278 2.35 3.04 -0.62
CA ALA A 278 3.08 1.81 -0.90
C ALA A 278 3.98 1.41 0.28
N GLY A 279 4.49 0.18 0.29
CA GLY A 279 5.45 -0.35 1.27
C GLY A 279 4.90 -1.47 2.15
N LEU A 280 3.61 -1.78 2.08
CA LEU A 280 3.03 -2.91 2.80
C LEU A 280 3.32 -4.21 2.07
N PHE A 281 3.67 -5.23 2.83
CA PHE A 281 3.84 -6.61 2.36
C PHE A 281 2.81 -7.51 3.04
N SER A 282 2.29 -8.50 2.31
CA SER A 282 1.39 -9.52 2.85
C SER A 282 1.27 -10.74 1.94
N ASN A 283 0.45 -11.71 2.34
CA ASN A 283 0.04 -12.85 1.53
C ASN A 283 -1.45 -12.82 1.19
N SER A 284 -1.86 -13.68 0.26
CA SER A 284 -3.25 -13.73 -0.20
C SER A 284 -4.26 -14.02 0.91
N PHE A 285 -3.89 -14.79 1.94
CA PHE A 285 -4.79 -15.11 3.05
C PHE A 285 -5.08 -13.89 3.94
N GLU A 286 -4.04 -13.17 4.37
CA GLU A 286 -4.23 -12.00 5.24
C GLU A 286 -4.85 -10.82 4.48
N VAL A 287 -4.54 -10.67 3.18
CA VAL A 287 -5.28 -9.74 2.30
C VAL A 287 -6.77 -10.10 2.26
N ALA A 288 -7.11 -11.37 2.07
CA ALA A 288 -8.51 -11.81 2.06
C ALA A 288 -9.20 -11.59 3.41
N LEU A 289 -8.48 -11.72 4.54
CA LEU A 289 -8.99 -11.42 5.87
C LEU A 289 -9.33 -9.93 6.01
N MET A 290 -8.46 -9.04 5.55
CA MET A 290 -8.73 -7.60 5.53
C MET A 290 -9.93 -7.26 4.65
N LEU A 291 -10.01 -7.83 3.44
CA LEU A 291 -11.15 -7.62 2.56
C LEU A 291 -12.47 -8.15 3.16
N GLN A 292 -12.42 -9.29 3.86
CA GLN A 292 -13.57 -9.81 4.60
C GLN A 292 -13.99 -8.86 5.73
N THR A 293 -13.04 -8.21 6.41
CA THR A 293 -13.32 -7.18 7.42
C THR A 293 -14.08 -6.01 6.81
N PHE A 294 -13.67 -5.54 5.62
CA PHE A 294 -14.37 -4.46 4.89
C PHE A 294 -15.78 -4.88 4.47
N LEU A 295 -15.93 -6.07 3.90
CA LEU A 295 -17.25 -6.62 3.53
C LEU A 295 -18.21 -6.74 4.73
N GLN A 296 -17.70 -6.85 5.93
CA GLN A 296 -18.46 -6.89 7.19
C GLN A 296 -18.55 -5.51 7.88
N GLY A 297 -18.29 -4.42 7.15
CA GLY A 297 -18.38 -3.05 7.68
C GLY A 297 -17.42 -2.79 8.85
N GLY A 298 -16.18 -3.26 8.74
CA GLY A 298 -15.13 -3.02 9.73
C GLY A 298 -15.09 -4.00 10.91
N LEU A 299 -15.93 -5.03 10.93
CA LEU A 299 -16.01 -5.99 12.02
C LEU A 299 -15.47 -7.36 11.59
N TYR A 300 -14.49 -7.90 12.31
CA TYR A 300 -14.00 -9.26 12.10
C TYR A 300 -13.66 -9.93 13.43
N ASN A 301 -14.11 -11.16 13.64
CA ASN A 301 -13.86 -11.95 14.85
C ASN A 301 -14.11 -11.20 16.18
N GLY A 302 -15.13 -10.33 16.20
CA GLY A 302 -15.44 -9.50 17.38
C GLY A 302 -14.56 -8.26 17.55
N VAL A 303 -13.59 -8.06 16.69
CA VAL A 303 -12.76 -6.85 16.63
C VAL A 303 -13.37 -5.88 15.63
N ARG A 304 -13.65 -4.67 16.07
CA ARG A 304 -14.11 -3.58 15.22
C ARG A 304 -12.94 -2.64 14.93
N LEU A 305 -12.63 -2.48 13.66
CA LEU A 305 -11.63 -1.50 13.20
C LEU A 305 -12.25 -0.12 12.98
N PHE A 306 -13.47 -0.08 12.46
CA PHE A 306 -14.25 1.14 12.19
C PHE A 306 -15.74 0.77 12.03
N GLU A 307 -16.63 1.75 12.08
CA GLU A 307 -18.06 1.57 11.89
C GLU A 307 -18.43 1.45 10.41
N LYS A 308 -19.51 0.69 10.14
CA LYS A 308 -20.00 0.46 8.78
C LYS A 308 -20.38 1.75 8.07
N GLU A 309 -21.03 2.66 8.80
CA GLU A 309 -21.49 3.94 8.29
C GLU A 309 -20.30 4.82 7.85
N SER A 310 -19.21 4.77 8.60
CA SER A 310 -17.96 5.46 8.24
C SER A 310 -17.35 4.85 6.98
N PHE A 311 -17.31 3.51 6.89
CA PHE A 311 -16.83 2.83 5.69
C PHE A 311 -17.68 3.19 4.46
N ASP A 312 -19.01 3.14 4.57
CA ASP A 312 -19.93 3.46 3.48
C ASP A 312 -19.72 4.91 2.99
N LEU A 313 -19.46 5.85 3.91
CA LEU A 313 -19.16 7.25 3.60
C LEU A 313 -17.89 7.38 2.73
N PHE A 314 -16.81 6.67 3.09
CA PHE A 314 -15.56 6.71 2.32
C PHE A 314 -15.62 5.88 1.03
N ASN A 315 -16.46 4.86 0.97
CA ASN A 315 -16.70 4.06 -0.22
C ASN A 315 -17.69 4.72 -1.21
N TYR A 316 -18.35 5.82 -0.81
CA TYR A 316 -19.27 6.55 -1.68
C TYR A 316 -18.53 7.29 -2.78
N CYS A 317 -19.02 7.17 -4.01
CA CYS A 317 -18.44 7.83 -5.17
C CYS A 317 -18.97 9.27 -5.32
N TYR A 318 -18.22 10.24 -4.83
CA TYR A 318 -18.61 11.67 -4.83
C TYR A 318 -18.60 12.36 -6.19
N TYR A 319 -17.89 11.79 -7.17
CA TYR A 319 -17.69 12.38 -8.50
C TYR A 319 -18.02 11.42 -9.63
N CYS A 320 -18.92 10.45 -9.40
CA CYS A 320 -19.35 9.50 -10.43
C CYS A 320 -20.03 10.16 -11.60
N ASP A 321 -20.82 11.21 -11.37
CA ASP A 321 -21.43 12.07 -12.39
C ASP A 321 -20.42 12.81 -13.27
N LYS A 322 -19.17 12.91 -12.80
CA LYS A 322 -18.04 13.55 -13.50
C LYS A 322 -17.03 12.54 -14.03
N GLY A 323 -17.44 11.28 -14.17
CA GLY A 323 -16.62 10.20 -14.74
C GLY A 323 -15.62 9.53 -13.77
N ASN A 324 -15.67 9.86 -12.47
CA ASN A 324 -14.94 9.10 -11.46
C ASN A 324 -15.59 7.73 -11.27
N ARG A 325 -14.78 6.71 -10.89
CA ARG A 325 -15.26 5.35 -10.64
C ARG A 325 -14.91 4.86 -9.23
N SER A 326 -14.30 5.72 -8.42
CA SER A 326 -13.82 5.39 -7.09
C SER A 326 -14.56 6.19 -6.03
N GLY A 327 -14.69 5.62 -4.85
CA GLY A 327 -15.06 6.34 -3.65
C GLY A 327 -13.95 7.27 -3.17
N ALA A 328 -14.11 7.83 -1.96
CA ALA A 328 -13.06 8.59 -1.32
C ALA A 328 -12.03 7.62 -0.68
N GLY A 329 -11.17 7.07 -1.52
CA GLY A 329 -10.07 6.19 -1.12
C GLY A 329 -10.26 4.70 -1.45
N PHE A 330 -11.43 4.29 -2.00
CA PHE A 330 -11.74 2.90 -2.38
C PHE A 330 -12.15 2.77 -3.84
#